data_15ad5e79aad5ee2615d7600aa63daa4a
#
_entry.id   15ad5e79aad5ee2615d7600aa63daa4a
#
_cell.length_a   1.000
_cell.length_b   1.000
_cell.length_c   1.000
_cell.angle_alpha   90.00
_cell.angle_beta   90.00
_cell.angle_gamma   90.00
#
_symmetry.space_group_name_H-M   'P 1'
#
loop_
_entity.id
_entity.type
_entity.pdbx_description
1 polymer ?
#
loop_
_entity_poly.entity_id
_entity_poly.type
_entity_poly.pdbx_seq_one_letter_code
_entity_poly.pdbx_strand_id
1 'polypeptide(L)'
;MLDLVVIGPHPDDAELGLGGTLARAKAEGLATGIIDLSRGESATKGTPEIRAREAEAASEILGLDVRHTLGWPDSRIMDSEDRRLQLARIFRELRPRIVAAPYGNDRHPDHVAAAHIVPASLHLAGLKNSPLSGEPFRPKNLFYYMGNRPFEASLVVDTSDYIEVWEAAVRCYTSQFTGEAASEVVTPDVFRRRRGRAAYWGTFIDARYGEPLWTPRPVSYSPF
;
A
#
# COMPACT_ATOMS: atom_id res chain seq x y z
N MET A 1 -4.34 6.40 -16.65
CA MET A 1 -5.02 6.83 -15.41
C MET A 1 -5.34 5.57 -14.62
N LEU A 2 -5.02 5.54 -13.36
CA LEU A 2 -5.28 4.40 -12.47
C LEU A 2 -6.46 4.70 -11.53
N ASP A 3 -7.20 3.68 -11.14
CA ASP A 3 -8.30 3.83 -10.18
C ASP A 3 -7.79 3.79 -8.74
N LEU A 4 -6.86 2.90 -8.44
CA LEU A 4 -6.28 2.73 -7.11
C LEU A 4 -4.77 2.60 -7.19
N VAL A 5 -4.04 3.42 -6.41
CA VAL A 5 -2.61 3.25 -6.17
C VAL A 5 -2.37 3.09 -4.68
N VAL A 6 -1.63 2.05 -4.31
CA VAL A 6 -1.21 1.79 -2.93
C VAL A 6 0.28 2.09 -2.80
N ILE A 7 0.64 2.84 -1.78
CA ILE A 7 2.03 3.18 -1.47
C ILE A 7 2.54 2.21 -0.41
N GLY A 8 3.57 1.43 -0.75
CA GLY A 8 4.31 0.58 0.18
C GLY A 8 5.63 1.23 0.57
N PRO A 9 5.94 1.44 1.84
CA PRO A 9 7.30 1.81 2.27
C PRO A 9 8.33 0.79 1.78
N HIS A 10 8.01 -0.50 1.84
CA HIS A 10 8.83 -1.61 1.38
C HIS A 10 8.01 -2.54 0.48
N PRO A 11 8.68 -3.35 -0.39
CA PRO A 11 8.00 -4.42 -1.13
C PRO A 11 7.44 -5.44 -0.13
N ASP A 12 6.16 -5.69 -0.14
CA ASP A 12 5.26 -6.50 0.69
C ASP A 12 4.23 -5.71 1.52
N ASP A 13 4.51 -4.46 1.91
CA ASP A 13 3.62 -3.68 2.78
C ASP A 13 2.24 -3.42 2.16
N ALA A 14 2.20 -3.12 0.87
CA ALA A 14 0.95 -2.88 0.15
C ALA A 14 0.09 -4.15 0.07
N GLU A 15 0.72 -5.28 -0.21
CA GLU A 15 0.06 -6.58 -0.24
C GLU A 15 -0.44 -6.99 1.15
N LEU A 16 0.41 -6.84 2.17
CA LEU A 16 0.04 -7.14 3.56
C LEU A 16 -1.11 -6.25 4.06
N GLY A 17 -1.15 -5.01 3.59
CA GLY A 17 -2.14 -4.02 4.02
C GLY A 17 -3.46 -4.08 3.27
N LEU A 18 -3.41 -4.17 1.94
CA LEU A 18 -4.55 -4.00 1.02
C LEU A 18 -4.54 -4.97 -0.17
N GLY A 19 -3.88 -6.12 -0.06
CA GLY A 19 -3.83 -7.08 -1.17
C GLY A 19 -5.20 -7.64 -1.54
N GLY A 20 -6.11 -7.83 -0.59
CA GLY A 20 -7.48 -8.22 -0.84
C GLY A 20 -8.28 -7.12 -1.56
N THR A 21 -8.09 -5.86 -1.16
CA THR A 21 -8.69 -4.69 -1.82
C THR A 21 -8.17 -4.52 -3.25
N LEU A 22 -6.87 -4.71 -3.49
CA LEU A 22 -6.28 -4.67 -4.83
C LEU A 22 -6.85 -5.78 -5.72
N ALA A 23 -6.92 -7.02 -5.21
CA ALA A 23 -7.50 -8.15 -5.94
C ALA A 23 -8.98 -7.92 -6.27
N ARG A 24 -9.76 -7.40 -5.32
CA ARG A 24 -11.16 -7.02 -5.55
C ARG A 24 -11.28 -5.94 -6.61
N ALA A 25 -10.52 -4.86 -6.49
CA ALA A 25 -10.54 -3.76 -7.46
C ALA A 25 -10.25 -4.28 -8.88
N LYS A 26 -9.26 -5.16 -9.02
CA LYS A 26 -8.93 -5.78 -10.31
C LYS A 26 -10.05 -6.65 -10.85
N ALA A 27 -10.70 -7.45 -10.01
CA ALA A 27 -11.86 -8.27 -10.40
C ALA A 27 -13.08 -7.41 -10.83
N GLU A 28 -13.22 -6.21 -10.27
CA GLU A 28 -14.20 -5.21 -10.69
C GLU A 28 -13.80 -4.43 -11.97
N GLY A 29 -12.67 -4.79 -12.61
CA GLY A 29 -12.18 -4.17 -13.85
C GLY A 29 -11.48 -2.82 -13.64
N LEU A 30 -11.11 -2.48 -12.40
CA LEU A 30 -10.41 -1.25 -12.09
C LEU A 30 -8.90 -1.37 -12.36
N ALA A 31 -8.29 -0.28 -12.79
CA ALA A 31 -6.86 -0.20 -13.00
C ALA A 31 -6.13 0.07 -11.67
N THR A 32 -5.18 -0.81 -11.32
CA THR A 32 -4.52 -0.80 -10.02
C THR A 32 -3.00 -0.69 -10.11
N GLY A 33 -2.36 -0.14 -9.10
CA GLY A 33 -0.91 -0.07 -9.03
C GLY A 33 -0.36 0.02 -7.61
N ILE A 34 0.92 -0.32 -7.49
CA ILE A 34 1.72 -0.16 -6.27
C ILE A 34 2.92 0.75 -6.56
N ILE A 35 3.26 1.59 -5.59
CA ILE A 35 4.52 2.33 -5.57
C ILE A 35 5.27 1.95 -4.30
N ASP A 36 6.35 1.18 -4.44
CA ASP A 36 7.29 0.88 -3.35
C ASP A 36 8.27 2.04 -3.20
N LEU A 37 8.42 2.56 -1.98
CA LEU A 37 9.31 3.70 -1.73
C LEU A 37 10.78 3.25 -1.66
N SER A 38 11.07 2.07 -1.12
CA SER A 38 12.41 1.47 -1.02
C SER A 38 12.50 0.15 -1.79
N ARG A 39 13.67 -0.47 -1.77
CA ARG A 39 13.90 -1.81 -2.32
C ARG A 39 13.89 -2.90 -1.24
N GLY A 40 13.68 -2.52 0.04
CA GLY A 40 13.74 -3.45 1.16
C GLY A 40 15.15 -3.96 1.45
N GLU A 41 16.19 -3.18 1.13
CA GLU A 41 17.60 -3.59 1.21
C GLU A 41 18.13 -3.73 2.63
N SER A 42 17.44 -3.20 3.63
CA SER A 42 17.80 -3.37 5.06
C SER A 42 17.13 -4.59 5.70
N ALA A 43 16.35 -5.35 4.93
CA ALA A 43 15.72 -6.56 5.43
C ALA A 43 16.76 -7.60 5.88
N THR A 44 16.45 -8.33 6.95
CA THR A 44 17.35 -9.38 7.48
C THR A 44 17.57 -10.50 6.47
N LYS A 45 16.63 -10.72 5.56
CA LYS A 45 16.65 -11.78 4.56
C LYS A 45 16.34 -11.24 3.17
N GLY A 46 16.88 -11.94 2.15
CA GLY A 46 16.73 -11.54 0.76
C GLY A 46 17.76 -10.47 0.35
N THR A 47 17.84 -10.23 -0.94
CA THR A 47 18.57 -9.11 -1.53
C THR A 47 17.58 -8.22 -2.29
N PRO A 48 17.94 -6.98 -2.66
CA PRO A 48 17.06 -6.13 -3.50
C PRO A 48 16.59 -6.84 -4.77
N GLU A 49 17.45 -7.66 -5.40
CA GLU A 49 17.12 -8.39 -6.63
C GLU A 49 16.14 -9.55 -6.37
N ILE A 50 16.27 -10.23 -5.22
CA ILE A 50 15.30 -11.25 -4.79
C ILE A 50 13.97 -10.59 -4.50
N ARG A 51 13.96 -9.52 -3.69
CA ARG A 51 12.75 -8.77 -3.35
C ARG A 51 12.03 -8.21 -4.58
N ALA A 52 12.78 -7.74 -5.59
CA ALA A 52 12.20 -7.26 -6.85
C ALA A 52 11.47 -8.38 -7.60
N ARG A 53 12.06 -9.59 -7.70
CA ARG A 53 11.40 -10.74 -8.33
C ARG A 53 10.17 -11.22 -7.56
N GLU A 54 10.23 -11.19 -6.23
CA GLU A 54 9.10 -11.53 -5.37
C GLU A 54 7.95 -10.53 -5.54
N ALA A 55 8.28 -9.23 -5.63
CA ALA A 55 7.31 -8.17 -5.88
C ALA A 55 6.67 -8.27 -7.28
N GLU A 56 7.45 -8.66 -8.29
CA GLU A 56 6.93 -8.93 -9.64
C GLU A 56 5.95 -10.11 -9.63
N ALA A 57 6.31 -11.24 -9.01
CA ALA A 57 5.43 -12.38 -8.87
C ALA A 57 4.15 -12.04 -8.09
N ALA A 58 4.24 -11.25 -7.02
CA ALA A 58 3.06 -10.76 -6.29
C ALA A 58 2.18 -9.87 -7.16
N SER A 59 2.79 -9.03 -8.02
CA SER A 59 2.08 -8.17 -8.96
C SER A 59 1.29 -8.95 -10.00
N GLU A 60 1.86 -10.05 -10.50
CA GLU A 60 1.18 -10.97 -11.43
C GLU A 60 -0.03 -11.63 -10.76
N ILE A 61 0.10 -12.12 -9.51
CA ILE A 61 -1.02 -12.71 -8.75
C ILE A 61 -2.15 -11.70 -8.54
N LEU A 62 -1.82 -10.45 -8.19
CA LEU A 62 -2.80 -9.38 -8.00
C LEU A 62 -3.33 -8.81 -9.32
N GLY A 63 -2.68 -9.10 -10.45
CA GLY A 63 -3.01 -8.56 -11.76
C GLY A 63 -2.81 -7.04 -11.85
N LEU A 64 -1.77 -6.50 -11.20
CA LEU A 64 -1.51 -5.06 -11.20
C LEU A 64 -1.21 -4.53 -12.60
N ASP A 65 -1.69 -3.34 -12.90
CA ASP A 65 -1.39 -2.66 -14.17
C ASP A 65 -0.04 -1.94 -14.12
N VAL A 66 0.38 -1.50 -12.93
CA VAL A 66 1.64 -0.76 -12.74
C VAL A 66 2.27 -1.10 -11.40
N ARG A 67 3.60 -1.27 -11.39
CA ARG A 67 4.41 -1.22 -10.17
C ARG A 67 5.63 -0.34 -10.39
N HIS A 68 5.88 0.59 -9.47
CA HIS A 68 7.07 1.42 -9.43
C HIS A 68 7.83 1.19 -8.14
N THR A 69 9.17 1.20 -8.21
CA THR A 69 10.06 1.19 -7.04
C THR A 69 10.96 2.41 -7.09
N LEU A 70 10.89 3.28 -6.07
CA LEU A 70 11.64 4.55 -6.04
C LEU A 70 13.09 4.37 -5.60
N GLY A 71 13.39 3.29 -4.87
CA GLY A 71 14.73 2.99 -4.39
C GLY A 71 15.25 3.99 -3.35
N TRP A 72 14.36 4.58 -2.54
CA TRP A 72 14.79 5.37 -1.39
C TRP A 72 15.45 4.48 -0.36
N PRO A 73 16.45 4.99 0.41
CA PRO A 73 17.15 4.18 1.40
C PRO A 73 16.19 3.58 2.44
N ASP A 74 16.13 2.25 2.49
CA ASP A 74 15.35 1.49 3.45
C ASP A 74 15.79 1.77 4.89
N SER A 75 14.85 1.78 5.82
CA SER A 75 15.02 2.16 7.24
C SER A 75 15.49 3.60 7.46
N ARG A 76 15.54 4.41 6.39
CA ARG A 76 15.97 5.80 6.40
C ARG A 76 15.15 6.68 5.46
N ILE A 77 13.88 6.32 5.25
CA ILE A 77 12.96 7.16 4.50
C ILE A 77 12.71 8.42 5.34
N MET A 78 13.15 9.56 4.81
CA MET A 78 12.96 10.87 5.45
C MET A 78 12.11 11.76 4.55
N ASP A 79 11.28 12.58 5.15
CA ASP A 79 10.51 13.58 4.45
C ASP A 79 11.46 14.71 3.96
N SER A 80 11.52 14.90 2.65
CA SER A 80 12.31 15.94 1.99
C SER A 80 11.59 16.48 0.76
N GLU A 81 11.96 17.69 0.36
CA GLU A 81 11.38 18.32 -0.85
C GLU A 81 11.62 17.46 -2.10
N ASP A 82 12.84 16.94 -2.29
CA ASP A 82 13.17 16.10 -3.45
C ASP A 82 12.28 14.85 -3.53
N ARG A 83 12.07 14.16 -2.41
CA ARG A 83 11.20 12.97 -2.36
C ARG A 83 9.76 13.30 -2.62
N ARG A 84 9.27 14.41 -2.04
CA ARG A 84 7.92 14.92 -2.32
C ARG A 84 7.73 15.25 -3.80
N LEU A 85 8.69 15.91 -4.42
CA LEU A 85 8.67 16.25 -5.85
C LEU A 85 8.75 15.00 -6.73
N GLN A 86 9.60 14.03 -6.37
CA GLN A 86 9.71 12.77 -7.10
C GLN A 86 8.38 12.01 -7.11
N LEU A 87 7.76 11.84 -5.95
CA LEU A 87 6.48 11.15 -5.85
C LEU A 87 5.34 11.95 -6.50
N ALA A 88 5.38 13.28 -6.41
CA ALA A 88 4.39 14.16 -7.04
C ALA A 88 4.42 14.08 -8.58
N ARG A 89 5.60 13.88 -9.19
CA ARG A 89 5.72 13.63 -10.65
C ARG A 89 4.98 12.35 -11.03
N ILE A 90 5.19 11.27 -10.28
CA ILE A 90 4.52 10.00 -10.52
C ILE A 90 3.00 10.13 -10.37
N PHE A 91 2.52 10.87 -9.39
CA PHE A 91 1.08 11.15 -9.26
C PHE A 91 0.51 11.93 -10.44
N ARG A 92 1.26 12.88 -11.02
CA ARG A 92 0.83 13.57 -12.25
C ARG A 92 0.81 12.65 -13.47
N GLU A 93 1.76 11.71 -13.55
CA GLU A 93 1.85 10.71 -14.62
C GLU A 93 0.73 9.69 -14.53
N LEU A 94 0.61 9.01 -13.39
CA LEU A 94 -0.35 7.92 -13.18
C LEU A 94 -1.79 8.40 -13.02
N ARG A 95 -1.99 9.60 -12.47
CA ARG A 95 -3.31 10.24 -12.22
C ARG A 95 -4.28 9.31 -11.47
N PRO A 96 -3.89 8.77 -10.28
CA PRO A 96 -4.70 7.79 -9.56
C PRO A 96 -5.95 8.43 -8.98
N ARG A 97 -7.14 7.85 -9.20
CA ARG A 97 -8.39 8.32 -8.62
C ARG A 97 -8.39 8.24 -7.09
N ILE A 98 -7.81 7.15 -6.56
CA ILE A 98 -7.67 6.87 -5.13
C ILE A 98 -6.20 6.57 -4.85
N VAL A 99 -5.67 7.14 -3.78
CA VAL A 99 -4.36 6.80 -3.23
C VAL A 99 -4.56 6.22 -1.84
N ALA A 100 -3.86 5.13 -1.52
CA ALA A 100 -3.78 4.58 -0.18
C ALA A 100 -2.33 4.59 0.30
N ALA A 101 -2.09 5.04 1.53
CA ALA A 101 -0.79 5.12 2.17
C ALA A 101 -0.81 4.38 3.52
N PRO A 102 0.33 4.02 4.11
CA PRO A 102 0.34 3.46 5.45
C PRO A 102 -0.16 4.49 6.48
N TYR A 103 -0.82 4.02 7.54
CA TYR A 103 -1.29 4.91 8.60
C TYR A 103 -0.12 5.43 9.44
N GLY A 104 -0.17 6.74 9.77
CA GLY A 104 0.96 7.45 10.38
C GLY A 104 1.27 7.08 11.83
N ASN A 105 0.37 6.44 12.57
CA ASN A 105 0.69 5.87 13.87
C ASN A 105 1.17 4.44 13.70
N ASP A 106 2.43 4.28 13.38
CA ASP A 106 3.06 2.97 13.21
C ASP A 106 4.35 2.89 14.04
N ARG A 107 4.85 1.66 14.26
CA ARG A 107 6.13 1.42 14.94
C ARG A 107 7.33 1.57 14.01
N HIS A 108 7.10 1.39 12.69
CA HIS A 108 8.16 1.49 11.69
C HIS A 108 8.32 2.96 11.26
N PRO A 109 9.52 3.55 11.41
CA PRO A 109 9.73 4.97 11.08
C PRO A 109 9.46 5.28 9.60
N ASP A 110 9.73 4.35 8.68
CA ASP A 110 9.47 4.55 7.25
C ASP A 110 7.97 4.61 6.93
N HIS A 111 7.11 3.87 7.68
CA HIS A 111 5.66 3.97 7.55
C HIS A 111 5.18 5.35 7.99
N VAL A 112 5.71 5.83 9.11
CA VAL A 112 5.41 7.18 9.61
C VAL A 112 5.85 8.23 8.60
N ALA A 113 7.07 8.12 8.05
CA ALA A 113 7.56 9.03 7.04
C ALA A 113 6.69 9.03 5.77
N ALA A 114 6.31 7.85 5.27
CA ALA A 114 5.43 7.70 4.11
C ALA A 114 4.07 8.38 4.33
N ALA A 115 3.48 8.23 5.52
CA ALA A 115 2.22 8.87 5.88
C ALA A 115 2.26 10.40 5.83
N HIS A 116 3.44 11.01 6.01
CA HIS A 116 3.66 12.46 5.88
C HIS A 116 4.03 12.88 4.46
N ILE A 117 4.88 12.11 3.78
CA ILE A 117 5.36 12.41 2.44
C ILE A 117 4.21 12.35 1.42
N VAL A 118 3.36 11.34 1.48
CA VAL A 118 2.29 11.11 0.50
C VAL A 118 1.33 12.30 0.40
N PRO A 119 0.68 12.79 1.47
CA PRO A 119 -0.22 13.95 1.37
C PRO A 119 0.50 15.22 0.92
N ALA A 120 1.75 15.43 1.33
CA ALA A 120 2.56 16.56 0.89
C ALA A 120 2.88 16.48 -0.62
N SER A 121 3.19 15.30 -1.13
CA SER A 121 3.41 15.05 -2.56
C SER A 121 2.14 15.26 -3.38
N LEU A 122 0.98 14.82 -2.87
CA LEU A 122 -0.31 15.05 -3.51
C LEU A 122 -0.66 16.55 -3.55
N HIS A 123 -0.31 17.29 -2.50
CA HIS A 123 -0.46 18.75 -2.50
C HIS A 123 0.38 19.37 -3.63
N LEU A 124 1.67 19.02 -3.73
CA LEU A 124 2.57 19.52 -4.79
C LEU A 124 2.09 19.13 -6.18
N ALA A 125 1.63 17.89 -6.37
CA ALA A 125 1.07 17.43 -7.64
C ALA A 125 -0.13 18.27 -8.10
N GLY A 126 -0.91 18.82 -7.16
CA GLY A 126 -2.06 19.66 -7.44
C GLY A 126 -1.76 21.15 -7.66
N LEU A 127 -0.52 21.59 -7.48
CA LEU A 127 -0.15 23.01 -7.66
C LEU A 127 0.12 23.32 -9.14
N LYS A 128 -0.57 24.32 -9.69
CA LYS A 128 -0.35 24.80 -11.05
C LYS A 128 1.05 25.41 -11.23
N ASN A 129 1.49 26.18 -10.24
CA ASN A 129 2.79 26.88 -10.26
C ASN A 129 3.85 26.10 -9.46
N SER A 130 4.02 24.80 -9.76
CA SER A 130 5.08 23.96 -9.18
C SER A 130 6.19 23.71 -10.22
N PRO A 131 7.40 23.33 -9.80
CA PRO A 131 8.48 22.99 -10.72
C PRO A 131 8.26 21.66 -11.46
N LEU A 132 7.07 21.08 -11.32
CA LEU A 132 6.72 19.79 -11.92
C LEU A 132 6.20 19.98 -13.34
N SER A 133 6.66 19.15 -14.25
CA SER A 133 6.08 19.00 -15.59
C SER A 133 4.70 18.34 -15.54
N GLY A 134 3.92 18.50 -16.61
CA GLY A 134 2.59 17.90 -16.75
C GLY A 134 1.50 18.69 -16.04
N GLU A 135 0.26 18.36 -16.35
CA GLU A 135 -0.92 19.01 -15.80
C GLU A 135 -1.10 18.73 -14.30
N PRO A 136 -1.52 19.74 -13.52
CA PRO A 136 -1.85 19.55 -12.10
C PRO A 136 -2.85 18.42 -11.91
N PHE A 137 -2.65 17.66 -10.83
CA PHE A 137 -3.50 16.52 -10.53
C PHE A 137 -3.78 16.39 -9.03
N ARG A 138 -5.02 16.03 -8.68
CA ARG A 138 -5.42 15.69 -7.32
C ARG A 138 -6.27 14.42 -7.35
N PRO A 139 -5.98 13.41 -6.50
CA PRO A 139 -6.84 12.25 -6.38
C PRO A 139 -8.18 12.65 -5.77
N LYS A 140 -9.21 11.85 -6.01
CA LYS A 140 -10.52 12.03 -5.39
C LYS A 140 -10.44 11.80 -3.87
N ASN A 141 -9.70 10.75 -3.45
CA ASN A 141 -9.56 10.37 -2.06
C ASN A 141 -8.13 9.93 -1.74
N LEU A 142 -7.73 10.22 -0.50
CA LEU A 142 -6.56 9.64 0.16
C LEU A 142 -7.06 8.83 1.36
N PHE A 143 -6.72 7.55 1.37
CA PHE A 143 -6.96 6.64 2.48
C PHE A 143 -5.65 6.21 3.11
N TYR A 144 -5.75 5.73 4.36
CA TYR A 144 -4.63 5.15 5.07
C TYR A 144 -4.98 3.73 5.48
N TYR A 145 -4.10 2.78 5.15
CA TYR A 145 -4.27 1.38 5.50
C TYR A 145 -3.51 1.02 6.77
N MET A 146 -3.95 -0.06 7.40
CA MET A 146 -3.40 -0.54 8.66
C MET A 146 -2.08 -1.29 8.45
N GLY A 147 -0.98 -0.70 8.91
CA GLY A 147 0.32 -1.36 9.00
C GLY A 147 0.43 -2.27 10.23
N ASN A 148 1.26 -1.87 11.19
CA ASN A 148 1.55 -2.66 12.39
C ASN A 148 0.63 -2.36 13.57
N ARG A 149 0.07 -1.15 13.67
CA ARG A 149 -0.80 -0.72 14.77
C ARG A 149 -2.24 -0.56 14.31
N PRO A 150 -3.20 -0.92 15.17
CA PRO A 150 -4.61 -0.71 14.88
C PRO A 150 -5.00 0.77 14.92
N PHE A 151 -6.08 1.11 14.24
CA PHE A 151 -6.75 2.41 14.27
C PHE A 151 -8.27 2.23 14.24
N GLU A 152 -9.03 3.29 14.50
CA GLU A 152 -10.47 3.30 14.25
C GLU A 152 -10.72 3.48 12.76
N ALA A 153 -11.33 2.48 12.10
CA ALA A 153 -11.58 2.53 10.66
C ALA A 153 -12.69 3.52 10.32
N SER A 154 -12.49 4.29 9.26
CA SER A 154 -13.53 5.11 8.65
C SER A 154 -14.43 4.31 7.70
N LEU A 155 -13.86 3.25 7.13
CA LEU A 155 -14.56 2.29 6.27
C LEU A 155 -13.81 0.96 6.26
N VAL A 156 -14.52 -0.09 5.87
CA VAL A 156 -13.95 -1.44 5.69
C VAL A 156 -14.33 -1.93 4.30
N VAL A 157 -13.38 -2.46 3.57
CA VAL A 157 -13.61 -3.07 2.26
C VAL A 157 -13.83 -4.57 2.48
N ASP A 158 -14.96 -5.09 2.01
CA ASP A 158 -15.20 -6.54 2.00
C ASP A 158 -14.23 -7.23 1.04
N THR A 159 -13.41 -8.13 1.58
CA THR A 159 -12.41 -8.90 0.85
C THR A 159 -12.63 -10.41 0.99
N SER A 160 -13.84 -10.82 1.33
CA SER A 160 -14.19 -12.22 1.65
C SER A 160 -13.80 -13.19 0.53
N ASP A 161 -14.06 -12.83 -0.72
CA ASP A 161 -13.79 -13.67 -1.89
C ASP A 161 -12.34 -13.59 -2.39
N TYR A 162 -11.53 -12.68 -1.80
CA TYR A 162 -10.17 -12.38 -2.25
C TYR A 162 -9.08 -12.77 -1.26
N ILE A 163 -9.43 -13.38 -0.14
CA ILE A 163 -8.47 -13.74 0.92
C ILE A 163 -7.42 -14.74 0.45
N GLU A 164 -7.77 -15.65 -0.46
CA GLU A 164 -6.83 -16.62 -1.00
C GLU A 164 -5.88 -15.97 -2.02
N VAL A 165 -6.37 -15.02 -2.81
CA VAL A 165 -5.53 -14.23 -3.75
C VAL A 165 -4.56 -13.37 -2.95
N TRP A 166 -5.05 -12.69 -1.90
CA TRP A 166 -4.20 -11.96 -0.96
C TRP A 166 -3.07 -12.83 -0.40
N GLU A 167 -3.42 -14.02 0.11
CA GLU A 167 -2.43 -14.92 0.71
C GLU A 167 -1.42 -15.41 -0.34
N ALA A 168 -1.89 -15.74 -1.55
CA ALA A 168 -1.02 -16.16 -2.65
C ALA A 168 0.00 -15.05 -3.01
N ALA A 169 -0.43 -13.79 -3.11
CA ALA A 169 0.43 -12.65 -3.38
C ALA A 169 1.48 -12.45 -2.28
N VAL A 170 1.08 -12.48 -1.00
CA VAL A 170 2.01 -12.35 0.12
C VAL A 170 3.00 -13.51 0.17
N ARG A 171 2.58 -14.74 -0.19
CA ARG A 171 3.48 -15.92 -0.24
C ARG A 171 4.56 -15.82 -1.31
N CYS A 172 4.45 -14.95 -2.30
CA CYS A 172 5.52 -14.69 -3.25
C CYS A 172 6.79 -14.16 -2.59
N TYR A 173 6.66 -13.48 -1.45
CA TYR A 173 7.79 -12.96 -0.66
C TYR A 173 8.44 -14.06 0.19
N THR A 174 8.96 -15.09 -0.47
CA THR A 174 9.53 -16.27 0.18
C THR A 174 10.74 -15.93 1.05
N SER A 175 11.55 -14.96 0.64
CA SER A 175 12.70 -14.48 1.42
C SER A 175 12.30 -13.89 2.78
N GLN A 176 11.06 -13.41 2.91
CA GLN A 176 10.56 -12.79 4.15
C GLN A 176 9.88 -13.80 5.08
N PHE A 177 9.23 -14.84 4.52
CA PHE A 177 8.32 -15.74 5.26
C PHE A 177 8.84 -17.18 5.37
N THR A 178 9.98 -17.54 4.73
CA THR A 178 10.55 -18.89 4.80
C THR A 178 11.79 -18.94 5.72
N GLY A 179 11.96 -20.09 6.40
CA GLY A 179 13.09 -20.35 7.28
C GLY A 179 12.86 -19.90 8.72
N GLU A 180 13.92 -20.08 9.56
CA GLU A 180 13.90 -19.61 10.94
C GLU A 180 13.71 -18.09 10.96
N ALA A 181 12.58 -17.63 11.47
CA ALA A 181 12.20 -16.24 11.46
C ALA A 181 13.15 -15.42 12.32
N ALA A 182 13.95 -14.59 11.68
CA ALA A 182 14.89 -13.71 12.37
C ALA A 182 14.22 -12.48 12.99
N SER A 183 12.93 -12.21 12.68
CA SER A 183 12.23 -11.02 13.15
C SER A 183 10.83 -11.37 13.66
N GLU A 184 10.44 -10.80 14.80
CA GLU A 184 9.09 -10.92 15.36
C GLU A 184 8.01 -10.34 14.44
N VAL A 185 8.40 -9.55 13.44
CA VAL A 185 7.51 -8.85 12.51
C VAL A 185 7.15 -9.75 11.33
N VAL A 186 8.14 -10.47 10.83
CA VAL A 186 8.06 -11.33 9.65
C VAL A 186 8.16 -12.77 10.13
N THR A 187 7.08 -13.31 10.63
CA THR A 187 7.03 -14.69 11.14
C THR A 187 6.10 -15.54 10.27
N PRO A 188 6.23 -16.88 10.28
CA PRO A 188 5.22 -17.78 9.68
C PRO A 188 3.80 -17.52 10.16
N ASP A 189 3.66 -16.91 11.35
CA ASP A 189 2.39 -16.46 11.93
C ASP A 189 1.75 -15.25 11.25
N VAL A 190 2.44 -14.57 10.32
CA VAL A 190 1.90 -13.37 9.65
C VAL A 190 0.55 -13.68 8.97
N PHE A 191 0.42 -14.81 8.32
CA PHE A 191 -0.82 -15.23 7.66
C PHE A 191 -1.96 -15.40 8.66
N ARG A 192 -1.72 -16.13 9.75
CA ARG A 192 -2.72 -16.31 10.82
C ARG A 192 -3.15 -14.98 11.43
N ARG A 193 -2.18 -14.12 11.75
CA ARG A 193 -2.45 -12.80 12.34
C ARG A 193 -3.22 -11.89 11.38
N ARG A 194 -2.84 -11.86 10.10
CA ARG A 194 -3.51 -11.03 9.09
C ARG A 194 -4.90 -11.55 8.75
N ARG A 195 -5.09 -12.88 8.61
CA ARG A 195 -6.43 -13.48 8.46
C ARG A 195 -7.31 -13.19 9.67
N GLY A 196 -6.79 -13.34 10.89
CA GLY A 196 -7.52 -13.01 12.12
C GLY A 196 -7.94 -11.55 12.18
N ARG A 197 -7.06 -10.62 11.76
CA ARG A 197 -7.38 -9.21 11.66
C ARG A 197 -8.44 -8.94 10.60
N ALA A 198 -8.32 -9.53 9.42
CA ALA A 198 -9.33 -9.40 8.37
C ALA A 198 -10.68 -9.95 8.79
N ALA A 199 -10.72 -11.10 9.49
CA ALA A 199 -11.95 -11.66 10.06
C ALA A 199 -12.57 -10.70 11.09
N TYR A 200 -11.77 -10.14 12.00
CA TYR A 200 -12.24 -9.15 12.97
C TYR A 200 -12.92 -7.95 12.28
N TRP A 201 -12.26 -7.36 11.27
CA TRP A 201 -12.84 -6.22 10.56
C TRP A 201 -14.04 -6.58 9.69
N GLY A 202 -14.11 -7.81 9.19
CA GLY A 202 -15.28 -8.32 8.47
C GLY A 202 -16.55 -8.30 9.34
N THR A 203 -16.43 -8.51 10.65
CA THR A 203 -17.60 -8.50 11.58
C THR A 203 -18.31 -7.14 11.64
N PHE A 204 -17.65 -6.05 11.32
CA PHE A 204 -18.25 -4.71 11.34
C PHE A 204 -19.13 -4.42 10.10
N ILE A 205 -19.04 -5.25 9.07
CA ILE A 205 -19.75 -5.08 7.80
C ILE A 205 -20.50 -6.35 7.36
N ASP A 206 -20.73 -7.28 8.29
CA ASP A 206 -21.39 -8.59 8.05
C ASP A 206 -20.70 -9.41 6.93
N ALA A 207 -19.36 -9.28 6.81
CA ALA A 207 -18.55 -10.00 5.85
C ALA A 207 -17.59 -10.97 6.57
N ARG A 208 -17.13 -12.00 5.84
CA ARG A 208 -16.17 -12.97 6.39
C ARG A 208 -14.79 -12.36 6.64
N TYR A 209 -14.34 -11.49 5.74
CA TYR A 209 -13.07 -10.78 5.83
C TYR A 209 -13.22 -9.34 5.36
N GLY A 210 -12.51 -8.42 6.00
CA GLY A 210 -12.48 -7.01 5.62
C GLY A 210 -11.11 -6.38 5.82
N GLU A 211 -10.79 -5.42 4.98
CA GLU A 211 -9.59 -4.58 5.09
C GLU A 211 -9.99 -3.17 5.51
N PRO A 212 -9.50 -2.69 6.67
CA PRO A 212 -9.87 -1.39 7.21
C PRO A 212 -9.08 -0.26 6.56
N LEU A 213 -9.76 0.85 6.34
CA LEU A 213 -9.21 2.10 5.85
C LEU A 213 -9.61 3.25 6.76
N TRP A 214 -8.68 4.19 6.95
CA TRP A 214 -8.94 5.45 7.62
C TRP A 214 -8.80 6.64 6.65
N THR A 215 -9.59 7.68 6.86
CA THR A 215 -9.46 8.94 6.14
C THR A 215 -9.76 10.11 7.06
N PRO A 216 -9.01 11.24 6.94
CA PRO A 216 -9.26 12.44 7.73
C PRO A 216 -10.46 13.26 7.24
N ARG A 217 -11.06 12.90 6.11
CA ARG A 217 -12.16 13.63 5.49
C ARG A 217 -13.36 12.73 5.26
N PRO A 218 -14.58 13.25 5.39
CA PRO A 218 -15.78 12.51 4.97
C PRO A 218 -15.66 12.08 3.51
N VAL A 219 -16.10 10.87 3.22
CA VAL A 219 -16.18 10.31 1.87
C VAL A 219 -17.61 10.48 1.36
N SER A 220 -17.76 11.06 0.17
CA SER A 220 -19.05 11.08 -0.50
C SER A 220 -19.43 9.67 -0.93
N TYR A 221 -20.55 9.19 -0.46
CA TYR A 221 -21.16 7.94 -0.87
C TYR A 221 -22.48 8.24 -1.58
N SER A 222 -22.65 7.64 -2.75
CA SER A 222 -23.90 7.74 -3.51
C SER A 222 -24.43 6.33 -3.73
N PRO A 223 -25.30 5.83 -2.83
CA PRO A 223 -25.85 4.48 -2.93
C PRO A 223 -26.97 4.33 -3.97
N PHE A 224 -27.41 5.47 -4.56
CA PHE A 224 -28.54 5.53 -5.48
C PHE A 224 -28.16 6.20 -6.80
#